data_c62fc29203e04376997817ab024c9bb8
#
_entry.id   c62fc29203e04376997817ab024c9bb8
#
_cell.length_a   1.000
_cell.length_b   1.000
_cell.length_c   1.000
_cell.angle_alpha   90.00
_cell.angle_beta   90.00
_cell.angle_gamma   90.00
#
_symmetry.space_group_name_H-M   'P 1'
#
loop_
_entity.id
_entity.type
_entity.pdbx_description
1 polymer ?
#
loop_
_entity_poly.entity_id
_entity_poly.type
_entity_poly.pdbx_seq_one_letter_code
_entity_poly.pdbx_strand_id
1 'polypeptide(L)'
;MEIDKIGGAIARMPATPTGRAIVTLQIAHRWFDSERLSDGITRIWEPHVIRVEQCNIWHVQGRDRDLVIDTGMGVASLHEAAQHLFGKAVSAVATHTHIDHVGSLHEFSDRIVHEHEADCVAHASDNFSMLREEHPVEFISSLERAGYEVGPCFITALPRADFNLSRFRVPPAPATRLVREGDVIDLGNRVFEVLHLPGHSPGSIGLWEAATGTFFSGDAIYDGPLLDEIPGSDIAQYVRTMRRLESLPARVVHAGHDPSFDGARLKQLAREYLDRRA
;
A
#
# COMPACT_ATOMS: atom_id res chain seq x y z
N MET A 1 41.42 -1.39 24.02
CA MET A 1 40.19 -0.72 23.55
C MET A 1 39.71 -1.56 22.39
N GLU A 2 38.94 -2.62 22.72
CA GLU A 2 38.42 -3.62 21.79
C GLU A 2 37.15 -3.06 21.16
N ILE A 3 37.10 -3.13 19.83
CA ILE A 3 35.90 -2.77 19.03
C ILE A 3 35.12 -4.05 18.88
N ASP A 4 33.98 -4.16 19.54
CA ASP A 4 33.02 -5.24 19.42
C ASP A 4 32.49 -5.34 17.98
N LYS A 5 32.78 -6.46 17.33
CA LYS A 5 32.19 -6.85 16.06
C LYS A 5 30.77 -7.35 16.32
N ILE A 6 29.77 -6.53 15.99
CA ILE A 6 28.37 -6.96 15.94
C ILE A 6 28.22 -7.85 14.69
N GLY A 7 28.30 -9.15 14.90
CA GLY A 7 27.99 -10.16 13.89
C GLY A 7 26.49 -10.31 13.69
N GLY A 8 25.95 -9.73 12.61
CA GLY A 8 24.56 -9.99 12.21
C GLY A 8 24.38 -11.46 11.83
N ALA A 9 23.36 -12.12 12.36
CA ALA A 9 23.03 -13.50 12.03
C ALA A 9 22.59 -13.60 10.56
N ILE A 10 23.26 -14.47 9.79
CA ILE A 10 22.95 -14.75 8.38
C ILE A 10 22.13 -16.05 8.33
N ALA A 11 20.87 -15.98 7.87
CA ALA A 11 20.08 -17.17 7.60
C ALA A 11 20.38 -17.69 6.18
N ARG A 12 20.89 -18.93 6.08
CA ARG A 12 21.09 -19.63 4.79
C ARG A 12 19.87 -20.50 4.49
N MET A 13 19.23 -20.27 3.34
CA MET A 13 18.24 -21.18 2.80
C MET A 13 18.90 -22.38 2.09
N PRO A 14 18.33 -23.58 2.19
CA PRO A 14 18.89 -24.76 1.52
C PRO A 14 18.79 -24.62 -0.01
N ALA A 15 19.83 -25.01 -0.71
CA ALA A 15 19.86 -25.06 -2.17
C ALA A 15 18.87 -26.11 -2.70
N THR A 16 18.00 -25.71 -3.63
CA THR A 16 17.20 -26.65 -4.43
C THR A 16 17.97 -27.13 -5.67
N PRO A 17 17.65 -28.35 -6.22
CA PRO A 17 18.46 -28.97 -7.31
C PRO A 17 18.42 -28.26 -8.66
N THR A 18 17.77 -27.12 -8.79
CA THR A 18 17.51 -26.40 -10.06
C THR A 18 18.22 -25.06 -10.11
N GLY A 19 19.49 -24.95 -9.85
CA GLY A 19 20.33 -23.78 -10.18
C GLY A 19 19.80 -22.39 -9.76
N ARG A 20 18.86 -22.31 -8.80
CA ARG A 20 18.28 -21.06 -8.31
C ARG A 20 19.32 -20.22 -7.60
N ALA A 21 19.36 -18.94 -7.88
CA ALA A 21 20.22 -17.99 -7.17
C ALA A 21 19.92 -18.07 -5.66
N ILE A 22 20.97 -18.28 -4.85
CA ILE A 22 20.83 -18.23 -3.38
C ILE A 22 20.67 -16.77 -3.00
N VAL A 23 19.46 -16.36 -2.67
CA VAL A 23 19.20 -15.04 -2.12
C VAL A 23 19.49 -15.09 -0.62
N THR A 24 20.56 -14.38 -0.21
CA THR A 24 20.90 -14.25 1.21
C THR A 24 20.46 -12.87 1.69
N LEU A 25 19.41 -12.83 2.51
CA LEU A 25 18.91 -11.61 3.13
C LEU A 25 19.30 -11.57 4.60
N GLN A 26 19.60 -10.38 5.12
CA GLN A 26 19.80 -10.15 6.54
C GLN A 26 18.47 -10.06 7.26
N ILE A 27 18.45 -10.35 8.57
CA ILE A 27 17.27 -10.14 9.40
C ILE A 27 17.19 -8.64 9.72
N ALA A 28 16.04 -8.02 9.47
CA ALA A 28 15.79 -6.63 9.81
C ALA A 28 15.78 -6.44 11.33
N HIS A 29 16.37 -5.37 11.80
CA HIS A 29 16.28 -4.99 13.21
C HIS A 29 14.85 -4.60 13.62
N ARG A 30 14.14 -3.92 12.71
CA ARG A 30 12.71 -3.59 12.78
C ARG A 30 12.12 -3.68 11.38
N TRP A 31 10.83 -3.99 11.29
CA TRP A 31 10.16 -4.14 10.00
C TRP A 31 9.44 -2.87 9.55
N PHE A 32 8.86 -2.11 10.46
CA PHE A 32 8.15 -0.88 10.15
C PHE A 32 8.91 0.34 10.64
N ASP A 33 8.87 1.39 9.85
CA ASP A 33 9.19 2.76 10.23
C ASP A 33 7.93 3.59 10.31
N SER A 34 7.93 4.68 11.07
CA SER A 34 6.81 5.59 11.17
C SER A 34 7.25 7.03 11.35
N GLU A 35 6.43 7.94 10.83
CA GLU A 35 6.60 9.39 10.95
C GLU A 35 5.27 10.01 11.34
N ARG A 36 5.25 10.77 12.43
CA ARG A 36 4.06 11.53 12.84
C ARG A 36 4.04 12.86 12.09
N LEU A 37 2.97 13.06 11.34
CA LEU A 37 2.68 14.33 10.66
C LEU A 37 1.82 15.24 11.53
N SER A 38 1.33 16.35 10.95
CA SER A 38 0.32 17.22 11.57
C SER A 38 -1.05 16.54 11.66
N ASP A 39 -1.96 17.13 12.42
CA ASP A 39 -3.40 16.78 12.45
C ASP A 39 -3.73 15.34 12.86
N GLY A 40 -2.89 14.73 13.70
CA GLY A 40 -3.13 13.37 14.19
C GLY A 40 -2.96 12.29 13.12
N ILE A 41 -2.23 12.57 12.05
CA ILE A 41 -1.89 11.63 11.00
C ILE A 41 -0.49 11.08 11.26
N THR A 42 -0.33 9.76 11.13
CA THR A 42 0.96 9.08 11.17
C THR A 42 1.12 8.27 9.89
N ARG A 43 2.22 8.48 9.17
CA ARG A 43 2.67 7.61 8.10
C ARG A 43 3.41 6.42 8.69
N ILE A 44 3.14 5.22 8.20
CA ILE A 44 3.85 3.98 8.52
C ILE A 44 4.25 3.34 7.19
N TRP A 45 5.42 2.73 7.13
CA TRP A 45 5.87 2.02 5.91
C TRP A 45 6.82 0.87 6.25
N GLU A 46 7.04 0.00 5.28
CA GLU A 46 7.93 -1.16 5.37
C GLU A 46 9.25 -0.86 4.63
N PRO A 47 10.31 -0.35 5.29
CA PRO A 47 11.54 0.11 4.62
C PRO A 47 12.31 -1.00 3.88
N HIS A 48 11.97 -2.25 4.14
CA HIS A 48 12.59 -3.41 3.53
C HIS A 48 11.79 -4.00 2.36
N VAL A 49 10.66 -3.41 2.00
CA VAL A 49 9.91 -3.70 0.78
C VAL A 49 10.48 -2.83 -0.35
N ILE A 50 10.62 -3.36 -1.57
CA ILE A 50 11.10 -2.59 -2.71
C ILE A 50 10.10 -1.48 -3.08
N ARG A 51 10.59 -0.39 -3.67
CA ARG A 51 9.82 0.84 -3.87
C ARG A 51 8.46 0.64 -4.54
N VAL A 52 8.35 -0.25 -5.52
CA VAL A 52 7.09 -0.47 -6.25
C VAL A 52 5.98 -1.06 -5.39
N GLU A 53 6.33 -1.84 -4.37
CA GLU A 53 5.39 -2.46 -3.43
C GLU A 53 5.46 -1.81 -2.03
N GLN A 54 6.20 -0.70 -1.89
CA GLN A 54 6.36 -0.01 -0.60
C GLN A 54 5.19 0.97 -0.38
N CYS A 55 4.07 0.43 0.10
CA CYS A 55 2.88 1.20 0.41
C CYS A 55 3.09 2.15 1.60
N ASN A 56 2.50 3.31 1.52
CA ASN A 56 2.27 4.21 2.66
C ASN A 56 1.00 3.77 3.40
N ILE A 57 1.17 3.31 4.62
CA ILE A 57 0.08 3.00 5.53
C ILE A 57 -0.22 4.26 6.34
N TRP A 58 -1.47 4.72 6.36
CA TRP A 58 -1.84 5.94 7.06
C TRP A 58 -2.67 5.62 8.29
N HIS A 59 -2.20 6.01 9.47
CA HIS A 59 -3.00 6.02 10.70
C HIS A 59 -3.55 7.42 10.93
N VAL A 60 -4.85 7.53 11.10
CA VAL A 60 -5.59 8.78 11.33
C VAL A 60 -6.32 8.71 12.65
N GLN A 61 -5.94 9.59 13.59
CA GLN A 61 -6.62 9.69 14.87
C GLN A 61 -7.96 10.40 14.75
N GLY A 62 -9.02 9.77 15.26
CA GLY A 62 -10.32 10.37 15.41
C GLY A 62 -10.73 10.54 16.87
N ARG A 63 -11.88 11.20 17.12
CA ARG A 63 -12.44 11.32 18.47
C ARG A 63 -13.00 10.00 18.97
N ASP A 64 -13.77 9.31 18.15
CA ASP A 64 -14.56 8.15 18.54
C ASP A 64 -13.90 6.83 18.16
N ARG A 65 -13.16 6.82 17.06
CA ARG A 65 -12.36 5.69 16.53
C ARG A 65 -11.20 6.21 15.72
N ASP A 66 -10.22 5.36 15.52
CA ASP A 66 -9.10 5.61 14.61
C ASP A 66 -9.36 4.92 13.26
N LEU A 67 -8.69 5.39 12.22
CA LEU A 67 -8.71 4.80 10.88
C LEU A 67 -7.29 4.44 10.45
N VAL A 68 -7.12 3.23 9.95
CA VAL A 68 -5.93 2.80 9.20
C VAL A 68 -6.33 2.72 7.73
N ILE A 69 -5.60 3.43 6.87
CA ILE A 69 -5.80 3.43 5.42
C ILE A 69 -4.64 2.66 4.81
N ASP A 70 -4.95 1.57 4.16
CA ASP A 70 -4.07 0.53 3.67
C ASP A 70 -3.26 -0.17 4.77
N THR A 71 -2.68 -1.33 4.48
CA THR A 71 -2.15 -2.20 5.54
C THR A 71 -0.82 -2.88 5.20
N GLY A 72 -0.12 -2.38 4.15
CA GLY A 72 1.18 -2.89 3.76
C GLY A 72 1.15 -4.30 3.15
N MET A 73 2.34 -4.86 2.94
CA MET A 73 2.55 -6.19 2.35
C MET A 73 2.13 -7.35 3.26
N GLY A 74 2.03 -7.13 4.58
CA GLY A 74 1.72 -8.20 5.53
C GLY A 74 2.86 -9.19 5.78
N VAL A 75 4.10 -8.77 5.56
CA VAL A 75 5.29 -9.59 5.82
C VAL A 75 5.55 -9.74 7.33
N ALA A 76 5.22 -8.72 8.10
CA ALA A 76 5.19 -8.73 9.56
C ALA A 76 3.86 -8.14 10.04
N SER A 77 3.49 -8.39 11.30
CA SER A 77 2.24 -7.88 11.87
C SER A 77 2.27 -6.36 12.00
N LEU A 78 1.40 -5.68 11.24
CA LEU A 78 1.16 -4.25 11.36
C LEU A 78 0.49 -3.91 12.68
N HIS A 79 -0.50 -4.70 13.09
CA HIS A 79 -1.25 -4.46 14.33
C HIS A 79 -0.32 -4.53 15.55
N GLU A 80 0.58 -5.50 15.61
CA GLU A 80 1.58 -5.59 16.69
C GLU A 80 2.52 -4.38 16.69
N ALA A 81 3.06 -4.01 15.52
CA ALA A 81 4.01 -2.91 15.39
C ALA A 81 3.38 -1.54 15.71
N ALA A 82 2.15 -1.31 15.29
CA ALA A 82 1.44 -0.04 15.41
C ALA A 82 0.48 0.05 16.60
N GLN A 83 0.33 -0.99 17.44
CA GLN A 83 -0.61 -1.02 18.56
C GLN A 83 -0.46 0.17 19.54
N HIS A 84 0.76 0.70 19.67
CA HIS A 84 1.05 1.86 20.50
C HIS A 84 0.40 3.16 19.99
N LEU A 85 -0.02 3.20 18.71
CA LEU A 85 -0.76 4.30 18.11
C LEU A 85 -2.27 4.16 18.32
N PHE A 86 -2.76 2.93 18.54
CA PHE A 86 -4.19 2.60 18.58
C PHE A 86 -4.74 2.85 19.99
N GLY A 87 -5.22 4.07 20.21
CA GLY A 87 -5.83 4.44 21.49
C GLY A 87 -7.30 4.03 21.64
N LYS A 88 -7.95 3.56 20.56
CA LYS A 88 -9.39 3.29 20.46
C LYS A 88 -9.66 2.13 19.51
N ALA A 89 -10.95 1.86 19.25
CA ALA A 89 -11.34 0.95 18.17
C ALA A 89 -10.81 1.48 16.84
N VAL A 90 -10.25 0.57 16.03
CA VAL A 90 -9.63 0.89 14.74
C VAL A 90 -10.43 0.26 13.62
N SER A 91 -10.80 1.06 12.62
CA SER A 91 -11.27 0.57 11.33
C SER A 91 -10.11 0.55 10.34
N ALA A 92 -9.98 -0.49 9.53
CA ALA A 92 -9.04 -0.51 8.42
C ALA A 92 -9.80 -0.38 7.10
N VAL A 93 -9.36 0.52 6.22
CA VAL A 93 -9.91 0.68 4.88
C VAL A 93 -8.83 0.41 3.85
N ALA A 94 -9.13 -0.45 2.89
CA ALA A 94 -8.29 -0.64 1.72
C ALA A 94 -8.69 0.37 0.64
N THR A 95 -7.73 1.15 0.14
CA THR A 95 -7.97 2.03 -1.00
C THR A 95 -8.21 1.24 -2.28
N HIS A 96 -7.59 0.08 -2.38
CA HIS A 96 -7.79 -0.95 -3.40
C HIS A 96 -7.17 -2.27 -2.91
N THR A 97 -7.21 -3.34 -3.70
CA THR A 97 -6.85 -4.67 -3.19
C THR A 97 -5.57 -5.27 -3.79
N HIS A 98 -4.64 -4.45 -4.28
CA HIS A 98 -3.29 -4.94 -4.53
C HIS A 98 -2.63 -5.35 -3.21
N ILE A 99 -1.70 -6.28 -3.32
CA ILE A 99 -1.20 -7.03 -2.17
C ILE A 99 -0.52 -6.15 -1.12
N ASP A 100 0.17 -5.13 -1.57
CA ASP A 100 0.89 -4.18 -0.72
C ASP A 100 -0.03 -3.19 0.03
N HIS A 101 -1.32 -3.18 -0.29
CA HIS A 101 -2.34 -2.39 0.41
C HIS A 101 -3.19 -3.22 1.38
N VAL A 102 -3.25 -4.54 1.22
CA VAL A 102 -4.16 -5.41 1.99
C VAL A 102 -3.47 -6.49 2.80
N GLY A 103 -2.14 -6.54 2.81
CA GLY A 103 -1.36 -7.61 3.41
C GLY A 103 -1.67 -7.89 4.88
N SER A 104 -1.86 -6.85 5.68
CA SER A 104 -2.25 -6.97 7.10
C SER A 104 -3.74 -6.66 7.35
N LEU A 105 -4.58 -6.55 6.34
CA LEU A 105 -6.02 -6.23 6.51
C LEU A 105 -6.74 -7.25 7.40
N HIS A 106 -6.35 -8.51 7.35
CA HIS A 106 -6.89 -9.61 8.17
C HIS A 106 -6.69 -9.42 9.69
N GLU A 107 -5.76 -8.57 10.11
CA GLU A 107 -5.48 -8.28 11.52
C GLU A 107 -6.52 -7.36 12.17
N PHE A 108 -7.37 -6.70 11.37
CA PHE A 108 -8.37 -5.75 11.83
C PHE A 108 -9.76 -6.39 11.86
N SER A 109 -10.56 -6.06 12.89
CA SER A 109 -11.93 -6.57 13.04
C SER A 109 -12.96 -5.82 12.19
N ASP A 110 -12.73 -4.53 11.90
CA ASP A 110 -13.57 -3.69 11.03
C ASP A 110 -12.80 -3.39 9.75
N ARG A 111 -13.18 -4.06 8.65
CA ARG A 111 -12.49 -4.05 7.34
C ARG A 111 -13.41 -3.47 6.29
N ILE A 112 -13.02 -2.31 5.77
CA ILE A 112 -13.78 -1.51 4.80
C ILE A 112 -13.13 -1.67 3.42
N VAL A 113 -13.91 -2.09 2.43
CA VAL A 113 -13.44 -2.33 1.06
C VAL A 113 -14.50 -1.85 0.09
N HIS A 114 -14.09 -1.36 -1.09
CA HIS A 114 -15.03 -1.02 -2.16
C HIS A 114 -15.74 -2.28 -2.70
N GLU A 115 -17.05 -2.17 -3.01
CA GLU A 115 -17.87 -3.31 -3.43
C GLU A 115 -17.33 -4.06 -4.65
N HIS A 116 -16.62 -3.40 -5.56
CA HIS A 116 -16.07 -4.02 -6.77
C HIS A 116 -14.85 -4.93 -6.50
N GLU A 117 -14.23 -4.84 -5.34
CA GLU A 117 -13.04 -5.62 -4.99
C GLU A 117 -13.23 -6.49 -3.72
N ALA A 118 -14.45 -6.58 -3.22
CA ALA A 118 -14.75 -7.35 -2.01
C ALA A 118 -14.35 -8.84 -2.13
N ASP A 119 -14.52 -9.42 -3.31
CA ASP A 119 -14.16 -10.83 -3.56
C ASP A 119 -12.64 -11.04 -3.57
N CYS A 120 -11.86 -10.03 -3.93
CA CYS A 120 -10.40 -10.12 -3.97
C CYS A 120 -9.79 -10.38 -2.58
N VAL A 121 -10.35 -9.78 -1.53
CA VAL A 121 -9.88 -9.95 -0.15
C VAL A 121 -10.57 -11.09 0.60
N ALA A 122 -11.64 -11.67 0.03
CA ALA A 122 -12.38 -12.77 0.66
C ALA A 122 -11.60 -14.09 0.66
N HIS A 123 -10.60 -14.22 -0.18
CA HIS A 123 -9.81 -15.43 -0.37
C HIS A 123 -8.31 -15.13 -0.14
N ALA A 124 -7.55 -16.15 0.24
CA ALA A 124 -6.10 -16.00 0.35
C ALA A 124 -5.49 -15.63 -1.01
N SER A 125 -4.56 -14.68 -1.02
CA SER A 125 -3.81 -14.36 -2.23
C SER A 125 -2.72 -15.41 -2.47
N ASP A 126 -2.95 -16.29 -3.44
CA ASP A 126 -1.95 -17.26 -3.91
C ASP A 126 -1.15 -16.75 -5.11
N ASN A 127 -1.44 -15.55 -5.59
CA ASN A 127 -0.96 -15.05 -6.87
C ASN A 127 0.29 -14.18 -6.78
N PHE A 128 0.79 -13.88 -5.58
CA PHE A 128 1.98 -13.08 -5.40
C PHE A 128 3.10 -13.88 -4.72
N SER A 129 4.29 -13.84 -5.30
CA SER A 129 5.50 -14.41 -4.71
C SER A 129 6.48 -13.32 -4.32
N MET A 130 7.21 -13.52 -3.21
CA MET A 130 8.34 -12.65 -2.85
C MET A 130 9.56 -12.82 -3.74
N LEU A 131 9.54 -13.79 -4.66
CA LEU A 131 10.65 -14.10 -5.56
C LEU A 131 10.32 -13.61 -6.98
N ARG A 132 11.19 -12.74 -7.53
CA ARG A 132 11.06 -12.23 -8.90
C ARG A 132 10.90 -13.35 -9.94
N GLU A 133 11.66 -14.43 -9.81
CA GLU A 133 11.68 -15.54 -10.76
C GLU A 133 10.38 -16.35 -10.84
N GLU A 134 9.48 -16.17 -9.86
CA GLU A 134 8.16 -16.81 -9.81
C GLU A 134 7.06 -15.96 -10.45
N HIS A 135 7.38 -14.74 -10.88
CA HIS A 135 6.46 -13.87 -11.61
C HIS A 135 6.60 -14.01 -13.14
N PRO A 136 5.51 -13.78 -13.90
CA PRO A 136 5.58 -13.67 -15.35
C PRO A 136 6.57 -12.60 -15.79
N VAL A 137 7.34 -12.89 -16.83
CA VAL A 137 8.35 -11.95 -17.37
C VAL A 137 7.70 -10.64 -17.83
N GLU A 138 6.49 -10.72 -18.36
CA GLU A 138 5.71 -9.57 -18.81
C GLU A 138 5.37 -8.61 -17.66
N PHE A 139 5.01 -9.17 -16.49
CA PHE A 139 4.75 -8.37 -15.27
C PHE A 139 6.02 -7.64 -14.83
N ILE A 140 7.12 -8.36 -14.64
CA ILE A 140 8.40 -7.74 -14.24
C ILE A 140 8.83 -6.68 -15.25
N SER A 141 8.72 -6.99 -16.56
CA SER A 141 9.08 -6.03 -17.61
C SER A 141 8.18 -4.79 -17.61
N SER A 142 6.92 -4.90 -17.20
CA SER A 142 6.03 -3.74 -17.08
C SER A 142 6.48 -2.80 -15.97
N LEU A 143 6.88 -3.33 -14.82
CA LEU A 143 7.44 -2.55 -13.72
C LEU A 143 8.74 -1.85 -14.10
N GLU A 144 9.65 -2.58 -14.78
CA GLU A 144 10.93 -2.03 -15.24
C GLU A 144 10.73 -0.93 -16.31
N ARG A 145 9.78 -1.09 -17.24
CA ARG A 145 9.42 -0.03 -18.20
C ARG A 145 8.83 1.20 -17.54
N ALA A 146 8.10 1.03 -16.43
CA ALA A 146 7.61 2.13 -15.62
C ALA A 146 8.72 2.84 -14.84
N GLY A 147 9.95 2.29 -14.80
CA GLY A 147 11.11 2.89 -14.14
C GLY A 147 11.42 2.34 -12.76
N TYR A 148 10.81 1.23 -12.37
CA TYR A 148 11.10 0.57 -11.10
C TYR A 148 12.26 -0.44 -11.25
N GLU A 149 13.12 -0.49 -10.24
CA GLU A 149 14.16 -1.54 -10.13
C GLU A 149 13.58 -2.73 -9.37
N VAL A 150 13.55 -3.89 -10.02
CA VAL A 150 13.08 -5.13 -9.41
C VAL A 150 14.27 -6.07 -9.22
N GLY A 151 14.72 -6.21 -7.98
CA GLY A 151 15.78 -7.16 -7.59
C GLY A 151 15.31 -8.62 -7.63
N PRO A 152 16.11 -9.57 -7.14
CA PRO A 152 15.73 -10.98 -7.09
C PRO A 152 14.57 -11.28 -6.15
N CYS A 153 14.29 -10.37 -5.22
CA CYS A 153 13.18 -10.44 -4.26
C CYS A 153 12.46 -9.09 -4.15
N PHE A 154 11.19 -9.13 -3.80
CA PHE A 154 10.38 -7.95 -3.49
C PHE A 154 10.66 -7.37 -2.08
N ILE A 155 11.55 -8.02 -1.31
CA ILE A 155 12.06 -7.51 -0.04
C ILE A 155 13.59 -7.56 0.00
N THR A 156 14.19 -6.66 0.78
CA THR A 156 15.65 -6.49 0.92
C THR A 156 16.19 -7.05 2.24
N ALA A 157 15.31 -7.43 3.17
CA ALA A 157 15.65 -8.10 4.43
C ALA A 157 14.55 -9.09 4.83
N LEU A 158 14.83 -9.96 5.79
CA LEU A 158 13.82 -10.86 6.39
C LEU A 158 13.25 -10.24 7.66
N PRO A 159 11.93 -10.38 7.95
CA PRO A 159 11.35 -9.88 9.20
C PRO A 159 11.80 -10.72 10.41
N ARG A 160 12.13 -11.99 10.18
CA ARG A 160 12.60 -12.96 11.19
C ARG A 160 13.35 -14.11 10.52
N ALA A 161 14.14 -14.86 11.28
CA ALA A 161 15.04 -15.89 10.76
C ALA A 161 14.34 -17.07 10.07
N ASP A 162 13.13 -17.39 10.49
CA ASP A 162 12.31 -18.51 9.97
C ASP A 162 11.33 -18.09 8.87
N PHE A 163 11.38 -16.83 8.41
CA PHE A 163 10.53 -16.35 7.33
C PHE A 163 10.88 -17.05 6.01
N ASN A 164 9.88 -17.63 5.37
CA ASN A 164 10.05 -18.38 4.13
C ASN A 164 9.42 -17.63 2.95
N LEU A 165 10.26 -17.09 2.06
CA LEU A 165 9.88 -16.30 0.90
C LEU A 165 8.90 -17.04 -0.04
N SER A 166 9.13 -18.34 -0.28
CA SER A 166 8.28 -19.14 -1.18
C SER A 166 6.96 -19.58 -0.56
N ARG A 167 6.78 -19.38 0.75
CA ARG A 167 5.55 -19.70 1.48
C ARG A 167 4.77 -18.46 1.92
N PHE A 168 5.21 -17.30 1.47
CA PHE A 168 4.46 -16.07 1.74
C PHE A 168 3.07 -16.17 1.14
N ARG A 169 2.07 -15.82 1.92
CA ARG A 169 0.65 -15.74 1.53
C ARG A 169 -0.02 -14.67 2.37
N VAL A 170 -0.89 -13.92 1.75
CA VAL A 170 -1.78 -13.01 2.48
C VAL A 170 -3.03 -13.77 2.91
N PRO A 171 -3.32 -13.82 4.21
CA PRO A 171 -4.53 -14.49 4.71
C PRO A 171 -5.80 -13.82 4.17
N PRO A 172 -6.92 -14.58 4.07
CA PRO A 172 -8.22 -14.00 3.73
C PRO A 172 -8.62 -12.91 4.73
N ALA A 173 -9.14 -11.81 4.19
CA ALA A 173 -9.64 -10.68 4.97
C ALA A 173 -11.02 -10.24 4.46
N PRO A 174 -12.07 -11.08 4.54
CA PRO A 174 -13.39 -10.72 4.04
C PRO A 174 -13.83 -9.37 4.59
N ALA A 175 -14.33 -8.48 3.73
CA ALA A 175 -14.82 -7.18 4.14
C ALA A 175 -15.96 -7.31 5.16
N THR A 176 -15.93 -6.49 6.22
CA THR A 176 -17.03 -6.38 7.19
C THR A 176 -17.98 -5.25 6.82
N ARG A 177 -17.50 -4.31 6.02
CA ARG A 177 -18.26 -3.17 5.50
C ARG A 177 -17.85 -2.91 4.05
N LEU A 178 -18.85 -2.84 3.17
CA LEU A 178 -18.66 -2.41 1.79
C LEU A 178 -18.95 -0.93 1.65
N VAL A 179 -18.17 -0.26 0.79
CA VAL A 179 -18.36 1.15 0.46
C VAL A 179 -18.44 1.35 -1.05
N ARG A 180 -19.05 2.48 -1.43
CA ARG A 180 -19.18 2.97 -2.80
C ARG A 180 -19.02 4.49 -2.84
N GLU A 181 -19.08 5.07 -4.04
CA GLU A 181 -19.04 6.51 -4.26
C GLU A 181 -20.00 7.27 -3.33
N GLY A 182 -19.50 8.30 -2.64
CA GLY A 182 -20.26 9.17 -1.77
C GLY A 182 -20.55 8.63 -0.37
N ASP A 183 -20.16 7.38 -0.08
CA ASP A 183 -20.24 6.87 1.29
C ASP A 183 -19.29 7.63 2.23
N VAL A 184 -19.58 7.58 3.52
CA VAL A 184 -18.87 8.36 4.53
C VAL A 184 -18.24 7.46 5.58
N ILE A 185 -16.97 7.75 5.91
CA ILE A 185 -16.28 7.20 7.07
C ILE A 185 -16.14 8.30 8.11
N ASP A 186 -16.90 8.18 9.21
CA ASP A 186 -16.94 9.16 10.29
C ASP A 186 -16.13 8.67 11.49
N LEU A 187 -15.19 9.50 11.94
CA LEU A 187 -14.33 9.26 13.11
C LEU A 187 -14.79 10.12 14.33
N GLY A 188 -15.95 10.80 14.22
CA GLY A 188 -16.54 11.63 15.25
C GLY A 188 -16.17 13.11 15.20
N ASN A 189 -14.94 13.43 14.80
CA ASN A 189 -14.44 14.81 14.58
C ASN A 189 -13.83 15.00 13.20
N ARG A 190 -13.70 13.93 12.45
CA ARG A 190 -13.20 13.90 11.06
C ARG A 190 -14.15 13.05 10.23
N VAL A 191 -14.43 13.51 9.02
CA VAL A 191 -15.38 12.88 8.12
C VAL A 191 -14.74 12.76 6.75
N PHE A 192 -14.62 11.54 6.26
CA PHE A 192 -14.06 11.22 4.97
C PHE A 192 -15.16 10.76 4.01
N GLU A 193 -15.29 11.44 2.90
CA GLU A 193 -16.10 11.00 1.77
C GLU A 193 -15.30 10.02 0.91
N VAL A 194 -15.91 8.91 0.57
CA VAL A 194 -15.34 7.93 -0.35
C VAL A 194 -15.52 8.42 -1.79
N LEU A 195 -14.42 8.62 -2.49
CA LEU A 195 -14.39 8.94 -3.92
C LEU A 195 -14.00 7.67 -4.69
N HIS A 196 -14.88 7.16 -5.54
CA HIS A 196 -14.54 6.05 -6.45
C HIS A 196 -13.70 6.56 -7.60
N LEU A 197 -12.48 6.06 -7.71
CA LEU A 197 -11.42 6.55 -8.62
C LEU A 197 -10.83 5.38 -9.44
N PRO A 198 -11.65 4.68 -10.23
CA PRO A 198 -11.20 3.51 -10.96
C PRO A 198 -10.21 3.87 -12.07
N GLY A 199 -9.40 2.90 -12.44
CA GLY A 199 -8.40 3.02 -13.50
C GLY A 199 -7.13 2.26 -13.18
N HIS A 200 -6.51 2.49 -12.01
CA HIS A 200 -5.44 1.65 -11.51
C HIS A 200 -5.97 0.25 -11.14
N SER A 201 -7.11 0.21 -10.46
CA SER A 201 -7.92 -1.00 -10.25
C SER A 201 -9.42 -0.68 -10.34
N PRO A 202 -10.31 -1.68 -10.48
CA PRO A 202 -11.75 -1.44 -10.63
C PRO A 202 -12.43 -0.81 -9.43
N GLY A 203 -11.94 -1.09 -8.22
CA GLY A 203 -12.48 -0.60 -6.95
C GLY A 203 -11.59 0.42 -6.27
N SER A 204 -10.61 1.00 -6.96
CA SER A 204 -9.79 2.07 -6.39
C SER A 204 -10.64 3.20 -5.83
N ILE A 205 -10.38 3.57 -4.57
CA ILE A 205 -11.00 4.70 -3.90
C ILE A 205 -9.98 5.68 -3.34
N GLY A 206 -10.40 6.92 -3.18
CA GLY A 206 -9.73 7.89 -2.33
C GLY A 206 -10.62 8.34 -1.20
N LEU A 207 -10.05 8.87 -0.13
CA LEU A 207 -10.78 9.41 1.02
C LEU A 207 -10.58 10.93 1.08
N TRP A 208 -11.67 11.66 0.96
CA TRP A 208 -11.67 13.11 0.91
C TRP A 208 -12.23 13.72 2.20
N GLU A 209 -11.43 14.54 2.88
CA GLU A 209 -11.84 15.35 4.02
C GLU A 209 -11.97 16.82 3.61
N ALA A 210 -13.16 17.26 3.30
CA ALA A 210 -13.42 18.63 2.83
C ALA A 210 -13.08 19.71 3.85
N ALA A 211 -13.22 19.41 5.15
CA ALA A 211 -12.97 20.38 6.23
C ALA A 211 -11.52 20.86 6.29
N THR A 212 -10.56 19.98 6.00
CA THR A 212 -9.11 20.29 6.03
C THR A 212 -8.51 20.42 4.65
N GLY A 213 -9.17 19.90 3.63
CA GLY A 213 -8.62 19.74 2.30
C GLY A 213 -7.60 18.59 2.21
N THR A 214 -7.73 17.60 3.09
CA THR A 214 -6.88 16.41 3.09
C THR A 214 -7.46 15.33 2.19
N PHE A 215 -6.61 14.76 1.35
CA PHE A 215 -6.99 13.70 0.44
C PHE A 215 -6.03 12.51 0.56
N PHE A 216 -6.57 11.33 0.86
CA PHE A 216 -5.83 10.07 0.77
C PHE A 216 -6.18 9.44 -0.57
N SER A 217 -5.20 9.32 -1.45
CA SER A 217 -5.45 8.97 -2.85
C SER A 217 -5.29 7.48 -3.16
N GLY A 218 -4.71 6.69 -2.25
CA GLY A 218 -4.21 5.37 -2.61
C GLY A 218 -3.34 5.47 -3.87
N ASP A 219 -3.56 4.56 -4.81
CA ASP A 219 -2.82 4.51 -6.08
C ASP A 219 -3.55 5.17 -7.24
N ALA A 220 -4.69 5.82 -6.96
CA ALA A 220 -5.33 6.63 -7.98
C ALA A 220 -4.41 7.76 -8.50
N ILE A 221 -3.53 8.31 -7.63
CA ILE A 221 -2.46 9.24 -8.01
C ILE A 221 -1.39 9.32 -6.92
N TYR A 222 -0.12 9.30 -7.30
CA TYR A 222 1.05 9.54 -6.44
C TYR A 222 2.16 10.23 -7.25
N ASP A 223 3.14 10.82 -6.59
CA ASP A 223 4.24 11.54 -7.25
C ASP A 223 5.35 10.57 -7.67
N GLY A 224 4.99 9.65 -8.56
CA GLY A 224 5.84 8.59 -9.09
C GLY A 224 5.32 8.02 -10.40
N PRO A 225 5.92 6.93 -10.89
CA PRO A 225 5.46 6.26 -12.10
C PRO A 225 4.13 5.55 -11.88
N LEU A 226 3.03 6.11 -12.41
CA LEU A 226 1.70 5.53 -12.29
C LEU A 226 1.59 4.24 -13.13
N LEU A 227 1.04 3.20 -12.52
CA LEU A 227 0.85 1.89 -13.15
C LEU A 227 -0.58 1.78 -13.69
N ASP A 228 -0.74 1.82 -15.01
CA ASP A 228 -2.03 1.77 -15.71
C ASP A 228 -2.09 0.70 -16.82
N GLU A 229 -1.03 -0.13 -16.91
CA GLU A 229 -0.93 -1.28 -17.82
C GLU A 229 -0.66 -2.59 -17.05
N ILE A 230 -1.17 -2.69 -15.83
CA ILE A 230 -1.11 -3.89 -14.99
C ILE A 230 -2.45 -4.64 -15.02
N PRO A 231 -2.51 -5.91 -14.62
CA PRO A 231 -3.76 -6.66 -14.58
C PRO A 231 -4.84 -5.95 -13.75
N GLY A 232 -6.02 -5.77 -14.34
CA GLY A 232 -7.15 -5.07 -13.71
C GLY A 232 -7.20 -3.57 -13.97
N SER A 233 -6.15 -2.94 -14.52
CA SER A 233 -6.17 -1.53 -14.88
C SER A 233 -7.00 -1.24 -16.15
N ASP A 234 -7.53 -0.01 -16.22
CA ASP A 234 -8.31 0.49 -17.36
C ASP A 234 -7.95 1.96 -17.62
N ILE A 235 -7.19 2.19 -18.68
CA ILE A 235 -6.71 3.52 -19.08
C ILE A 235 -7.86 4.50 -19.30
N ALA A 236 -8.98 4.05 -19.89
CA ALA A 236 -10.11 4.94 -20.17
C ALA A 236 -10.80 5.40 -18.88
N GLN A 237 -10.88 4.53 -17.87
CA GLN A 237 -11.35 4.90 -16.55
C GLN A 237 -10.34 5.80 -15.85
N TYR A 238 -9.05 5.49 -15.94
CA TYR A 238 -8.00 6.28 -15.32
C TYR A 238 -7.95 7.72 -15.86
N VAL A 239 -8.15 7.91 -17.18
CA VAL A 239 -8.31 9.25 -17.78
C VAL A 239 -9.48 10.02 -17.15
N ARG A 240 -10.63 9.36 -16.90
CA ARG A 240 -11.79 9.99 -16.22
C ARG A 240 -11.46 10.36 -14.78
N THR A 241 -10.78 9.47 -14.07
CA THR A 241 -10.30 9.70 -12.72
C THR A 241 -9.35 10.90 -12.67
N MET A 242 -8.38 11.01 -13.57
CA MET A 242 -7.45 12.14 -13.60
C MET A 242 -8.13 13.48 -13.90
N ARG A 243 -9.12 13.51 -14.79
CA ARG A 243 -9.94 14.72 -15.02
C ARG A 243 -10.70 15.16 -13.77
N ARG A 244 -11.20 14.20 -12.99
CA ARG A 244 -11.85 14.48 -11.70
C ARG A 244 -10.84 15.04 -10.69
N LEU A 245 -9.68 14.40 -10.55
CA LEU A 245 -8.64 14.81 -9.61
C LEU A 245 -8.04 16.19 -9.94
N GLU A 246 -7.95 16.56 -11.21
CA GLU A 246 -7.50 17.91 -11.62
C GLU A 246 -8.38 19.02 -11.02
N SER A 247 -9.66 18.75 -10.78
CA SER A 247 -10.62 19.70 -10.21
C SER A 247 -10.78 19.60 -8.69
N LEU A 248 -10.22 18.59 -8.04
CA LEU A 248 -10.33 18.39 -6.59
C LEU A 248 -9.61 19.52 -5.84
N PRO A 249 -10.27 20.23 -4.89
CA PRO A 249 -9.67 21.35 -4.16
C PRO A 249 -8.80 20.87 -2.99
N ALA A 250 -7.99 19.85 -3.20
CA ALA A 250 -7.09 19.32 -2.18
C ALA A 250 -6.00 20.34 -1.82
N ARG A 251 -5.68 20.40 -0.52
CA ARG A 251 -4.55 21.17 0.02
C ARG A 251 -3.34 20.28 0.21
N VAL A 252 -3.55 19.05 0.67
CA VAL A 252 -2.54 18.03 0.86
C VAL A 252 -3.06 16.69 0.37
N VAL A 253 -2.19 15.93 -0.27
CA VAL A 253 -2.45 14.57 -0.74
C VAL A 253 -1.49 13.62 -0.04
N HIS A 254 -2.06 12.61 0.57
CA HIS A 254 -1.37 11.47 1.17
C HIS A 254 -1.62 10.25 0.27
N ALA A 255 -0.62 9.90 -0.52
CA ALA A 255 -0.75 8.87 -1.54
C ALA A 255 -0.38 7.49 -1.03
N GLY A 256 -0.73 6.44 -1.79
CA GLY A 256 -0.36 5.06 -1.51
C GLY A 256 1.16 4.83 -1.61
N HIS A 257 1.83 5.56 -2.49
CA HIS A 257 3.28 5.50 -2.65
C HIS A 257 3.92 6.88 -2.63
N ASP A 258 5.24 6.91 -2.42
CA ASP A 258 6.06 8.10 -2.46
C ASP A 258 5.66 9.18 -1.41
N PRO A 259 6.32 10.34 -1.32
CA PRO A 259 5.98 11.37 -0.34
C PRO A 259 4.63 12.05 -0.61
N SER A 260 4.03 12.59 0.46
CA SER A 260 2.88 13.49 0.35
C SER A 260 3.22 14.74 -0.43
N PHE A 261 2.21 15.32 -1.11
CA PHE A 261 2.37 16.51 -1.94
C PHE A 261 1.16 17.45 -1.81
N ASP A 262 1.26 18.65 -2.37
CA ASP A 262 0.20 19.64 -2.29
C ASP A 262 -0.80 19.57 -3.46
N GLY A 263 -1.90 20.34 -3.36
CA GLY A 263 -2.93 20.39 -4.39
C GLY A 263 -2.46 21.00 -5.72
N ALA A 264 -1.39 21.79 -5.73
CA ALA A 264 -0.81 22.29 -6.98
C ALA A 264 -0.12 21.15 -7.74
N ARG A 265 0.63 20.31 -7.02
CA ARG A 265 1.27 19.12 -7.58
C ARG A 265 0.23 18.07 -8.02
N LEU A 266 -0.88 17.89 -7.28
CA LEU A 266 -2.00 17.05 -7.70
C LEU A 266 -2.48 17.41 -9.12
N LYS A 267 -2.77 18.67 -9.33
CA LYS A 267 -3.24 19.17 -10.64
C LYS A 267 -2.21 19.00 -11.74
N GLN A 268 -0.93 19.24 -11.41
CA GLN A 268 0.18 19.06 -12.35
C GLN A 268 0.30 17.58 -12.76
N LEU A 269 0.33 16.63 -11.81
CA LEU A 269 0.43 15.19 -12.07
C LEU A 269 -0.75 14.68 -12.90
N ALA A 270 -1.97 15.14 -12.57
CA ALA A 270 -3.17 14.76 -13.32
C ALA A 270 -3.07 15.24 -14.79
N ARG A 271 -2.60 16.47 -15.05
CA ARG A 271 -2.39 16.98 -16.42
C ARG A 271 -1.30 16.22 -17.14
N GLU A 272 -0.15 15.99 -16.51
CA GLU A 272 0.96 15.21 -17.09
C GLU A 272 0.51 13.81 -17.52
N TYR A 273 -0.38 13.18 -16.74
CA TYR A 273 -0.99 11.91 -17.13
C TYR A 273 -1.92 12.05 -18.33
N LEU A 274 -2.83 13.03 -18.31
CA LEU A 274 -3.77 13.28 -19.37
C LEU A 274 -3.07 13.58 -20.71
N ASP A 275 -2.00 14.38 -20.66
CA ASP A 275 -1.20 14.72 -21.86
C ASP A 275 -0.49 13.48 -22.45
N ARG A 276 -0.08 12.53 -21.62
CA ARG A 276 0.53 11.26 -22.09
C ARG A 276 -0.47 10.29 -22.71
N ARG A 277 -1.75 10.41 -22.36
CA ARG A 277 -2.83 9.50 -22.79
C ARG A 277 -3.83 10.16 -23.75
N ALA A 278 -3.51 11.38 -24.25
CA ALA A 278 -4.31 12.17 -25.20
C ALA A 278 -4.27 11.61 -26.65
#